data_f71f3b359439e0c48668b5d18ea76498
#
_entry.id   f71f3b359439e0c48668b5d18ea76498
#
_cell.length_a   1.000
_cell.length_b   1.000
_cell.length_c   1.000
_cell.angle_alpha   90.00
_cell.angle_beta   90.00
_cell.angle_gamma   90.00
#
_symmetry.space_group_name_H-M   'P 1'
#
loop_
_entity.id
_entity.type
_entity.pdbx_description
1 polymer ?
#
loop_
_entity_poly.entity_id
_entity_poly.type
_entity_poly.pdbx_seq_one_letter_code
_entity_poly.pdbx_strand_id
1 'polypeptide(L)'
;MSGRLYVGIDLGTFQSTIASSAGAMHSVETVVGRPKDPVARNFLKRDVLFGADALKNKLACNLYRPMAAGVAQDDEANLAAAKAFVSHLIETVDPEEFD
;
A
#
# COMPACT_ATOMS: atom_id res chain seq x y z
N MET A 1 14.69 25.52 -4.25
CA MET A 1 14.75 25.58 -2.82
C MET A 1 14.63 24.20 -2.21
N SER A 2 15.53 23.92 -1.36
CA SER A 2 15.49 22.65 -0.68
C SER A 2 14.58 22.75 0.53
N GLY A 3 13.31 22.73 0.31
CA GLY A 3 12.39 22.71 1.41
C GLY A 3 12.21 21.31 1.95
N ARG A 4 11.60 21.21 3.10
CA ARG A 4 11.18 19.93 3.63
C ARG A 4 9.90 19.52 2.96
N LEU A 5 9.78 18.23 2.73
CA LEU A 5 8.53 17.67 2.28
C LEU A 5 7.79 17.09 3.48
N TYR A 6 6.57 17.53 3.68
CA TYR A 6 5.72 17.00 4.73
C TYR A 6 4.67 16.11 4.10
N VAL A 7 4.40 14.99 4.74
CA VAL A 7 3.47 14.00 4.23
C VAL A 7 2.44 13.71 5.31
N GLY A 8 1.17 13.80 4.93
CA GLY A 8 0.06 13.41 5.78
C GLY A 8 -0.59 12.16 5.27
N ILE A 9 -0.82 11.20 6.14
CA ILE A 9 -1.42 9.93 5.78
C ILE A 9 -2.67 9.70 6.62
N ASP A 10 -3.76 9.34 5.94
CA ASP A 10 -5.01 8.95 6.58
C ASP A 10 -5.26 7.48 6.24
N LEU A 11 -5.06 6.60 7.22
CA LEU A 11 -5.21 5.16 7.03
C LEU A 11 -6.63 4.75 7.38
N GLY A 12 -7.44 4.52 6.36
CA GLY A 12 -8.81 4.07 6.55
C GLY A 12 -8.94 2.56 6.38
N THR A 13 -10.08 2.04 6.80
CA THR A 13 -10.34 0.60 6.72
C THR A 13 -10.37 0.11 5.29
N PHE A 14 -10.99 0.86 4.40
CA PHE A 14 -11.16 0.46 3.01
C PHE A 14 -10.37 1.30 2.04
N GLN A 15 -10.07 2.53 2.39
CA GLN A 15 -9.35 3.44 1.52
C GLN A 15 -8.44 4.32 2.36
N SER A 16 -7.23 4.53 1.87
CA SER A 16 -6.25 5.36 2.53
C SER A 16 -5.85 6.49 1.61
N THR A 17 -5.48 7.62 2.18
CA THR A 17 -5.10 8.79 1.41
C THR A 17 -3.75 9.29 1.90
N ILE A 18 -2.91 9.74 0.96
CA ILE A 18 -1.66 10.39 1.29
C ILE A 18 -1.61 11.71 0.56
N ALA A 19 -1.16 12.75 1.26
CA ALA A 19 -0.98 14.07 0.69
C ALA A 19 0.38 14.60 1.07
N SER A 20 1.00 15.34 0.17
CA SER A 20 2.30 15.95 0.44
C SER A 20 2.20 17.46 0.37
N SER A 21 3.15 18.12 1.03
CA SER A 21 3.23 19.58 1.00
C SER A 21 3.60 20.10 -0.39
N ALA A 22 4.05 19.23 -1.28
CA ALA A 22 4.34 19.61 -2.67
C ALA A 22 3.07 19.60 -3.54
N GLY A 23 1.92 19.24 -2.99
CA GLY A 23 0.67 19.27 -3.72
C GLY A 23 0.19 17.92 -4.24
N ALA A 24 0.97 16.87 -4.05
CA ALA A 24 0.55 15.54 -4.47
C ALA A 24 -0.50 14.99 -3.50
N MET A 25 -1.48 14.28 -4.05
CA MET A 25 -2.50 13.62 -3.24
C MET A 25 -2.95 12.36 -3.97
N HIS A 26 -2.95 11.26 -3.26
CA HIS A 26 -3.33 9.97 -3.83
C HIS A 26 -4.19 9.20 -2.85
N SER A 27 -5.19 8.50 -3.39
CA SER A 27 -6.02 7.60 -2.61
C SER A 27 -5.81 6.19 -3.14
N VAL A 28 -5.65 5.25 -2.22
CA VAL A 28 -5.38 3.86 -2.56
C VAL A 28 -6.25 2.98 -1.68
N GLU A 29 -6.86 1.97 -2.28
CA GLU A 29 -7.62 1.00 -1.49
C GLU A 29 -6.70 0.32 -0.48
N THR A 30 -7.16 0.21 0.75
CA THR A 30 -6.35 -0.32 1.85
C THR A 30 -6.35 -1.85 1.81
N VAL A 31 -5.63 -2.38 0.84
CA VAL A 31 -5.52 -3.82 0.64
C VAL A 31 -4.17 -4.16 0.04
N VAL A 32 -3.62 -5.28 0.49
CA VAL A 32 -2.35 -5.79 0.00
C VAL A 32 -2.58 -7.20 -0.51
N GLY A 33 -2.08 -7.50 -1.69
CA GLY A 33 -2.18 -8.83 -2.27
C GLY A 33 -0.80 -9.46 -2.39
N ARG A 34 -0.69 -10.73 -2.02
CA ARG A 34 0.51 -11.49 -2.25
C ARG A 34 0.17 -12.70 -3.08
N PRO A 35 0.98 -13.03 -4.09
CA PRO A 35 0.71 -14.21 -4.92
C PRO A 35 0.54 -15.44 -4.05
N LYS A 36 -0.50 -16.20 -4.33
CA LYS A 36 -0.85 -17.33 -3.46
C LYS A 36 0.04 -18.54 -3.66
N ASP A 37 0.77 -18.62 -4.78
CA ASP A 37 1.66 -19.73 -5.07
C ASP A 37 2.70 -19.31 -6.12
N PRO A 38 3.72 -20.14 -6.37
CA PRO A 38 4.76 -19.79 -7.34
C PRO A 38 4.24 -19.57 -8.75
N VAL A 39 3.18 -20.27 -9.15
CA VAL A 39 2.62 -20.06 -10.48
C VAL A 39 2.03 -18.67 -10.61
N ALA A 40 1.25 -18.25 -9.61
CA ALA A 40 0.68 -16.90 -9.60
C ALA A 40 1.78 -15.85 -9.57
N ARG A 41 2.83 -16.08 -8.78
CA ARG A 41 3.95 -15.17 -8.69
C ARG A 41 4.63 -15.00 -10.04
N ASN A 42 4.84 -16.08 -10.76
CA ASN A 42 5.44 -16.01 -12.09
C ASN A 42 4.55 -15.28 -13.07
N PHE A 43 3.25 -15.49 -12.97
CA PHE A 43 2.28 -14.82 -13.83
C PHE A 43 2.26 -13.32 -13.55
N LEU A 44 2.18 -12.95 -12.29
CA LEU A 44 2.08 -11.53 -11.89
C LEU A 44 3.41 -10.80 -11.98
N LYS A 45 4.52 -11.53 -11.86
CA LYS A 45 5.88 -11.00 -11.89
C LYS A 45 6.12 -9.97 -10.79
N ARG A 46 5.41 -10.11 -9.68
CA ARG A 46 5.52 -9.23 -8.52
C ARG A 46 5.30 -10.04 -7.26
N ASP A 47 5.97 -9.64 -6.19
CA ASP A 47 5.84 -10.31 -4.89
C ASP A 47 4.70 -9.72 -4.07
N VAL A 48 4.27 -8.51 -4.41
CA VAL A 48 3.25 -7.82 -3.63
C VAL A 48 2.53 -6.84 -4.55
N LEU A 49 1.22 -6.74 -4.37
CA LEU A 49 0.37 -5.79 -5.07
C LEU A 49 -0.40 -4.96 -4.06
N PHE A 50 -0.79 -3.76 -4.45
CA PHE A 50 -1.46 -2.84 -3.56
C PHE A 50 -2.71 -2.28 -4.22
N GLY A 51 -3.74 -2.02 -3.40
CA GLY A 51 -4.91 -1.32 -3.83
C GLY A 51 -5.63 -1.99 -5.00
N ALA A 52 -5.93 -1.21 -6.02
CA ALA A 52 -6.69 -1.70 -7.17
C ALA A 52 -6.02 -2.89 -7.86
N ASP A 53 -4.69 -2.88 -7.94
CA ASP A 53 -3.96 -4.00 -8.55
C ASP A 53 -4.19 -5.29 -7.80
N ALA A 54 -4.19 -5.23 -6.47
CA ALA A 54 -4.45 -6.41 -5.66
C ALA A 54 -5.89 -6.91 -5.89
N LEU A 55 -6.83 -5.97 -5.94
CA LEU A 55 -8.23 -6.34 -6.15
C LEU A 55 -8.47 -6.93 -7.54
N LYS A 56 -7.82 -6.38 -8.55
CA LYS A 56 -7.94 -6.90 -9.90
C LYS A 56 -7.41 -8.31 -10.02
N ASN A 57 -6.45 -8.68 -9.20
CA ASN A 57 -5.81 -9.98 -9.25
C ASN A 57 -6.15 -10.84 -8.04
N LYS A 58 -7.32 -10.61 -7.45
CA LYS A 58 -7.69 -11.26 -6.20
C LYS A 58 -7.72 -12.77 -6.27
N LEU A 59 -7.99 -13.33 -7.45
CA LEU A 59 -8.03 -14.79 -7.59
C LEU A 59 -6.64 -15.42 -7.57
N ALA A 60 -5.62 -14.63 -7.87
CA ALA A 60 -4.24 -15.09 -7.86
C ALA A 60 -3.50 -14.71 -6.59
N CYS A 61 -4.15 -14.03 -5.67
CA CYS A 61 -3.51 -13.48 -4.48
C CYS A 61 -4.23 -13.87 -3.22
N ASN A 62 -3.47 -13.91 -2.13
CA ASN A 62 -4.03 -13.81 -0.79
C ASN A 62 -4.14 -12.33 -0.46
N LEU A 63 -5.32 -11.89 -0.08
CA LEU A 63 -5.54 -10.49 0.21
C LEU A 63 -5.48 -10.24 1.71
N TYR A 64 -4.84 -9.14 2.07
CA TYR A 64 -4.73 -8.68 3.46
C TYR A 64 -5.31 -7.29 3.55
N ARG A 65 -6.13 -7.06 4.56
CA ARG A 65 -6.67 -5.73 4.86
C ARG A 65 -6.12 -5.30 6.19
N PRO A 66 -4.92 -4.70 6.18
CA PRO A 66 -4.18 -4.46 7.43
C PRO A 66 -4.86 -3.50 8.39
N MET A 67 -5.77 -2.68 7.87
CA MET A 67 -6.48 -1.72 8.71
C MET A 67 -7.93 -2.10 8.94
N ALA A 68 -8.27 -3.38 8.80
CA ALA A 68 -9.62 -3.84 9.08
C ALA A 68 -10.03 -3.44 10.49
N ALA A 69 -11.27 -2.96 10.65
CA ALA A 69 -11.77 -2.43 11.92
C ALA A 69 -10.99 -1.20 12.41
N GLY A 70 -10.23 -0.55 11.52
CA GLY A 70 -9.55 0.70 11.85
C GLY A 70 -8.24 0.55 12.60
N VAL A 71 -7.80 -0.68 12.85
CA VAL A 71 -6.52 -0.93 13.52
C VAL A 71 -5.79 -2.05 12.82
N ALA A 72 -4.46 -2.02 12.89
CA ALA A 72 -3.64 -3.08 12.34
C ALA A 72 -3.88 -4.36 13.12
N GLN A 73 -3.99 -5.46 12.40
CA GLN A 73 -4.16 -6.76 13.02
C GLN A 73 -2.88 -7.19 13.72
N ASP A 74 -3.06 -8.01 14.74
CA ASP A 74 -1.95 -8.38 15.63
C ASP A 74 -1.28 -9.67 15.21
N ASP A 75 -1.12 -9.91 13.91
CA ASP A 75 -0.35 -11.05 13.45
C ASP A 75 0.73 -10.59 12.47
N GLU A 76 1.74 -11.45 12.30
CA GLU A 76 2.91 -11.09 11.52
C GLU A 76 2.59 -10.73 10.08
N ALA A 77 1.71 -11.49 9.46
CA ALA A 77 1.37 -11.26 8.06
C ALA A 77 0.68 -9.91 7.88
N ASN A 78 -0.23 -9.57 8.78
CA ASN A 78 -0.91 -8.29 8.71
C ASN A 78 -0.01 -7.13 9.06
N LEU A 79 0.90 -7.30 10.02
CA LEU A 79 1.87 -6.27 10.33
C LEU A 79 2.80 -6.02 9.15
N ALA A 80 3.26 -7.08 8.51
CA ALA A 80 4.11 -6.94 7.32
C ALA A 80 3.34 -6.24 6.20
N ALA A 81 2.07 -6.59 6.02
CA ALA A 81 1.24 -5.96 5.01
C ALA A 81 1.04 -4.48 5.33
N ALA A 82 0.82 -4.14 6.60
CA ALA A 82 0.65 -2.74 7.00
C ALA A 82 1.91 -1.92 6.69
N LYS A 83 3.07 -2.46 7.03
CA LYS A 83 4.33 -1.78 6.75
C LYS A 83 4.55 -1.60 5.25
N ALA A 84 4.29 -2.65 4.47
CA ALA A 84 4.45 -2.58 3.04
C ALA A 84 3.49 -1.56 2.43
N PHE A 85 2.26 -1.50 2.93
CA PHE A 85 1.26 -0.58 2.42
C PHE A 85 1.66 0.87 2.69
N VAL A 86 2.11 1.17 3.89
CA VAL A 86 2.55 2.53 4.22
C VAL A 86 3.74 2.93 3.36
N SER A 87 4.70 2.03 3.17
CA SER A 87 5.83 2.30 2.30
C SER A 87 5.38 2.58 0.86
N HIS A 88 4.39 1.82 0.39
CA HIS A 88 3.84 2.04 -0.94
C HIS A 88 3.21 3.42 -1.06
N LEU A 89 2.43 3.84 -0.05
CA LEU A 89 1.81 5.16 -0.07
C LEU A 89 2.88 6.25 -0.16
N ILE A 90 3.93 6.13 0.63
CA ILE A 90 5.00 7.12 0.60
C ILE A 90 5.64 7.19 -0.77
N GLU A 91 5.83 6.05 -1.41
CA GLU A 91 6.41 6.02 -2.75
C GLU A 91 5.54 6.71 -3.79
N THR A 92 4.23 6.76 -3.59
CA THR A 92 3.34 7.39 -4.56
C THR A 92 3.49 8.91 -4.62
N VAL A 93 4.09 9.53 -3.62
CA VAL A 93 4.32 10.97 -3.63
C VAL A 93 5.71 11.31 -4.14
N ASP A 94 6.23 10.45 -4.99
CA ASP A 94 7.46 10.64 -5.74
C ASP A 94 8.68 10.98 -4.88
N PRO A 95 9.44 9.96 -4.51
CA PRO A 95 10.64 10.17 -3.69
C PRO A 95 11.66 11.11 -4.30
N GLU A 96 11.64 11.31 -5.60
CA GLU A 96 12.59 12.21 -6.22
C GLU A 96 12.43 13.65 -5.78
N GLU A 97 11.25 14.00 -5.28
CA GLU A 97 11.02 15.33 -4.74
C GLU A 97 11.71 15.55 -3.42
N PHE A 98 12.24 14.50 -2.82
CA PHE A 98 12.91 14.61 -1.54
C PHE A 98 14.38 15.00 -1.65
N ASP A 99 14.88 15.17 -2.80
CA ASP A 99 16.27 15.53 -2.98
C ASP A 99 16.63 16.87 -2.37
#